data_48f4bb97d1bff62be3350df73a67569e
#
_entry.id   48f4bb97d1bff62be3350df73a67569e
#
_cell.length_a   1.000
_cell.length_b   1.000
_cell.length_c   1.000
_cell.angle_alpha   90.00
_cell.angle_beta   90.00
_cell.angle_gamma   90.00
#
_symmetry.space_group_name_H-M   'P 1'
#
loop_
_entity.id
_entity.type
_entity.pdbx_description
1 polymer ?
#
loop_
_entity_poly.entity_id
_entity_poly.type
_entity_poly.pdbx_seq_one_letter_code
_entity_poly.pdbx_strand_id
1 'polypeptide(L)'
;MAITAACMLPHPPLIVPEVGRGEEEKIRCTINAYEDAARRIGVWKPDTIVLISPHQTMYADYFHISPGEKAVGDFGQFRAEQVRLEVTYDTRFVELLCQFINGEGLLGGTLGEREKRLDHGTMVPLY
;
A
#
# COMPACT_ATOMS: atom_id res chain seq x y z
N MET A 1 -12.47 1.89 -17.61
CA MET A 1 -11.82 2.14 -16.31
C MET A 1 -11.23 3.55 -16.33
N ALA A 2 -11.42 4.33 -15.28
CA ALA A 2 -10.84 5.65 -15.16
C ALA A 2 -10.24 5.82 -13.78
N ILE A 3 -9.09 6.49 -13.68
CA ILE A 3 -8.54 6.95 -12.40
C ILE A 3 -9.44 8.09 -11.92
N THR A 4 -10.10 7.90 -10.79
CA THR A 4 -11.03 8.88 -10.21
C THR A 4 -10.35 9.83 -9.24
N ALA A 5 -9.28 9.39 -8.60
CA ALA A 5 -8.51 10.20 -7.65
C ALA A 5 -7.09 9.66 -7.49
N ALA A 6 -6.20 10.50 -6.98
CA ALA A 6 -4.86 10.13 -6.55
C ALA A 6 -4.51 10.89 -5.27
N CYS A 7 -3.86 10.23 -4.33
CA CYS A 7 -3.40 10.80 -3.08
C CYS A 7 -1.91 10.49 -2.88
N MET A 8 -1.16 11.46 -2.40
CA MET A 8 0.19 11.23 -1.90
C MET A 8 0.14 11.35 -0.39
N LEU A 9 0.49 10.27 0.30
CA LEU A 9 0.39 10.17 1.75
C LEU A 9 1.77 9.88 2.36
N PRO A 10 2.18 10.58 3.43
CA PRO A 10 3.34 10.16 4.21
C PRO A 10 3.01 8.84 4.91
N HIS A 11 4.01 8.03 5.27
CA HIS A 11 3.76 6.73 5.89
C HIS A 11 4.59 6.49 7.16
N PRO A 12 4.61 7.44 8.13
CA PRO A 12 5.33 7.22 9.37
C PRO A 12 4.62 6.16 10.21
N PRO A 13 5.31 5.07 10.62
CA PRO A 13 4.71 4.04 11.46
C PRO A 13 4.18 4.57 12.80
N LEU A 14 4.68 5.72 13.21
CA LEU A 14 4.26 6.46 14.41
C LEU A 14 2.76 6.80 14.44
N ILE A 15 2.08 6.83 13.27
CA ILE A 15 0.62 7.03 13.18
C ILE A 15 -0.15 5.94 13.94
N VAL A 16 0.38 4.71 13.94
CA VAL A 16 -0.23 3.56 14.62
C VAL A 16 -0.01 3.69 16.13
N PRO A 17 -1.07 3.78 16.96
CA PRO A 17 -0.93 4.04 18.41
C PRO A 17 -0.07 2.99 19.12
N GLU A 18 -0.15 1.73 18.72
CA GLU A 18 0.66 0.64 19.28
C GLU A 18 2.16 0.79 18.99
N VAL A 19 2.50 1.51 17.92
CA VAL A 19 3.88 1.88 17.58
C VAL A 19 4.25 3.18 18.25
N GLY A 20 3.38 4.18 18.20
CA GLY A 20 3.61 5.53 18.74
C GLY A 20 3.67 5.58 20.26
N ARG A 21 2.82 4.80 20.94
CA ARG A 21 2.77 4.71 22.43
C ARG A 21 2.67 6.07 23.11
N GLY A 22 1.87 6.97 22.53
CA GLY A 22 1.69 8.35 22.95
C GLY A 22 2.47 9.39 22.15
N GLU A 23 3.53 8.98 21.43
CA GLU A 23 4.31 9.88 20.57
C GLU A 23 3.56 10.30 19.29
N GLU A 24 2.53 9.54 18.89
CA GLU A 24 1.64 9.87 17.76
C GLU A 24 0.94 11.23 17.93
N GLU A 25 0.78 11.69 19.18
CA GLU A 25 0.23 13.02 19.46
C GLU A 25 1.06 14.14 18.84
N LYS A 26 2.36 13.94 18.66
CA LYS A 26 3.26 14.92 18.03
C LYS A 26 2.96 15.14 16.55
N ILE A 27 2.27 14.20 15.92
CA ILE A 27 1.88 14.26 14.51
C ILE A 27 0.36 14.27 14.33
N ARG A 28 -0.37 14.81 15.29
CA ARG A 28 -1.84 14.87 15.27
C ARG A 28 -2.39 15.51 14.00
N CYS A 29 -1.74 16.54 13.47
CA CYS A 29 -2.14 17.16 12.20
C CYS A 29 -2.08 16.15 11.04
N THR A 30 -1.05 15.29 11.00
CA THR A 30 -0.91 14.25 9.99
C THR A 30 -2.00 13.19 10.15
N ILE A 31 -2.27 12.78 11.39
CA ILE A 31 -3.35 11.80 11.67
C ILE A 31 -4.70 12.34 11.19
N ASN A 32 -5.03 13.59 11.54
CA ASN A 32 -6.28 14.21 11.09
C ASN A 32 -6.39 14.29 9.56
N ALA A 33 -5.28 14.56 8.87
CA ALA A 33 -5.24 14.57 7.41
C ALA A 33 -5.46 13.17 6.81
N TYR A 34 -4.93 12.13 7.46
CA TYR A 34 -5.19 10.74 7.07
C TYR A 34 -6.67 10.37 7.21
N GLU A 35 -7.29 10.70 8.34
CA GLU A 35 -8.71 10.47 8.58
C GLU A 35 -9.59 11.21 7.56
N ASP A 36 -9.21 12.42 7.15
CA ASP A 36 -9.90 13.15 6.09
C ASP A 36 -9.74 12.47 4.74
N ALA A 37 -8.54 12.03 4.39
CA ALA A 37 -8.27 11.28 3.16
C ALA A 37 -9.08 9.96 3.14
N ALA A 38 -9.08 9.20 4.23
CA ALA A 38 -9.85 7.96 4.35
C ALA A 38 -11.36 8.19 4.17
N ARG A 39 -11.91 9.24 4.78
CA ARG A 39 -13.32 9.62 4.58
C ARG A 39 -13.64 9.95 3.13
N ARG A 40 -12.76 10.69 2.44
CA ARG A 40 -12.93 11.02 1.02
C ARG A 40 -12.90 9.77 0.15
N ILE A 41 -11.93 8.87 0.38
CA ILE A 41 -11.83 7.59 -0.33
C ILE A 41 -13.11 6.77 -0.11
N GLY A 42 -13.60 6.71 1.12
CA GLY A 42 -14.86 6.04 1.45
C GLY A 42 -16.09 6.60 0.72
N VAL A 43 -16.12 7.92 0.47
CA VAL A 43 -17.18 8.56 -0.33
C VAL A 43 -17.06 8.21 -1.82
N TRP A 44 -15.85 8.16 -2.34
CA TRP A 44 -15.61 7.81 -3.75
C TRP A 44 -15.92 6.35 -4.06
N LYS A 45 -15.83 5.46 -3.07
CA LYS A 45 -16.09 4.02 -3.20
C LYS A 45 -15.36 3.40 -4.40
N PRO A 46 -14.03 3.49 -4.46
CA PRO A 46 -13.30 2.90 -5.58
C PRO A 46 -13.47 1.39 -5.59
N ASP A 47 -13.55 0.79 -6.77
CA ASP A 47 -13.56 -0.67 -6.93
C ASP A 47 -12.19 -1.28 -6.59
N THR A 48 -11.12 -0.55 -6.96
CA THR A 48 -9.72 -0.97 -6.75
C THR A 48 -8.89 0.21 -6.28
N ILE A 49 -8.00 -0.04 -5.32
CA ILE A 49 -6.98 0.91 -4.87
C ILE A 49 -5.61 0.41 -5.36
N VAL A 50 -4.94 1.24 -6.16
CA VAL A 50 -3.55 1.00 -6.56
C VAL A 50 -2.65 1.72 -5.58
N LEU A 51 -1.82 0.97 -4.87
CA LEU A 51 -0.89 1.50 -3.89
C LEU A 51 0.55 1.30 -4.35
N ILE A 52 1.36 2.36 -4.28
CA ILE A 52 2.78 2.34 -4.61
C ILE A 52 3.57 2.62 -3.35
N SER A 53 4.42 1.68 -2.94
CA SER A 53 5.29 1.81 -1.78
C SER A 53 6.76 1.86 -2.19
N PRO A 54 7.57 2.73 -1.56
CA PRO A 54 9.01 2.78 -1.82
C PRO A 54 9.82 1.75 -1.01
N HIS A 55 9.17 0.92 -0.18
CA HIS A 55 9.84 0.01 0.77
C HIS A 55 9.90 -1.44 0.31
N GLN A 56 9.30 -1.76 -0.82
CA GLN A 56 9.45 -3.06 -1.46
C GLN A 56 10.76 -3.14 -2.27
N THR A 57 11.09 -4.35 -2.72
CA THR A 57 12.26 -4.56 -3.58
C THR A 57 12.17 -3.69 -4.82
N MET A 58 13.14 -2.81 -5.00
CA MET A 58 13.24 -1.97 -6.20
C MET A 58 14.16 -2.62 -7.24
N TYR A 59 13.73 -2.53 -8.48
CA TYR A 59 14.49 -2.95 -9.65
C TYR A 59 14.87 -1.73 -10.48
N ALA A 60 16.03 -1.75 -11.09
CA ALA A 60 16.53 -0.63 -11.88
C ALA A 60 15.75 -0.44 -13.19
N ASP A 61 15.20 -1.52 -13.72
CA ASP A 61 14.62 -1.60 -15.06
C ASP A 61 13.30 -2.38 -15.13
N TYR A 62 12.63 -2.56 -13.99
CA TYR A 62 11.42 -3.38 -13.94
C TYR A 62 10.38 -2.80 -12.98
N PHE A 63 9.16 -2.58 -13.48
CA PHE A 63 8.03 -2.19 -12.66
C PHE A 63 7.44 -3.42 -11.97
N HIS A 64 7.81 -3.60 -10.70
CA HIS A 64 7.34 -4.74 -9.92
C HIS A 64 5.89 -4.56 -9.45
N ILE A 65 5.08 -5.57 -9.68
CA ILE A 65 3.69 -5.67 -9.22
C ILE A 65 3.59 -6.89 -8.31
N SER A 66 3.03 -6.72 -7.13
CA SER A 66 2.86 -7.82 -6.17
C SER A 66 1.96 -8.91 -6.72
N PRO A 67 2.42 -10.18 -6.74
CA PRO A 67 1.65 -11.31 -7.24
C PRO A 67 0.77 -11.94 -6.17
N GLY A 68 -0.12 -12.84 -6.62
CA GLY A 68 -0.96 -13.67 -5.76
C GLY A 68 -2.33 -13.07 -5.51
N GLU A 69 -3.06 -13.67 -4.58
CA GLU A 69 -4.44 -13.30 -4.27
C GLU A 69 -4.54 -12.47 -2.99
N LYS A 70 -3.59 -12.64 -2.07
CA LYS A 70 -3.58 -12.02 -0.75
C LYS A 70 -2.18 -11.71 -0.28
N ALA A 71 -2.08 -10.71 0.57
CA ALA A 71 -0.88 -10.45 1.35
C ALA A 71 -1.22 -10.08 2.81
N VAL A 72 -0.29 -10.37 3.69
CA VAL A 72 -0.40 -10.10 5.13
C VAL A 72 0.83 -9.35 5.59
N GLY A 73 0.65 -8.40 6.50
CA GLY A 73 1.74 -7.71 7.18
C GLY A 73 1.43 -7.45 8.65
N ASP A 74 2.45 -7.14 9.40
CA ASP A 74 2.35 -6.69 10.79
C ASP A 74 3.41 -5.62 11.08
N PHE A 75 3.23 -4.92 12.20
CA PHE A 75 4.17 -3.90 12.66
C PHE A 75 5.23 -4.47 13.62
N GLY A 76 5.59 -5.75 13.52
CA GLY A 76 6.55 -6.41 14.41
C GLY A 76 7.94 -5.75 14.39
N GLN A 77 8.41 -5.26 13.24
CA GLN A 77 9.66 -4.47 13.16
C GLN A 77 9.64 -3.20 14.03
N PHE A 78 8.45 -2.74 14.43
CA PHE A 78 8.22 -1.60 15.33
C PHE A 78 7.70 -2.04 16.70
N ARG A 79 7.85 -3.33 17.06
CA ARG A 79 7.39 -3.93 18.33
C ARG A 79 5.88 -3.85 18.56
N ALA A 80 5.11 -4.00 17.48
CA ALA A 80 3.65 -3.98 17.49
C ALA A 80 3.10 -5.11 16.57
N GLU A 81 3.58 -6.35 16.79
CA GLU A 81 3.22 -7.53 16.00
C GLU A 81 1.74 -7.91 16.10
N GLN A 82 1.04 -7.41 17.11
CA GLN A 82 -0.40 -7.61 17.27
C GLN A 82 -1.23 -6.81 16.26
N VAL A 83 -0.65 -5.74 15.69
CA VAL A 83 -1.30 -4.96 14.63
C VAL A 83 -0.98 -5.60 13.30
N ARG A 84 -1.98 -6.27 12.73
CA ARG A 84 -1.86 -7.06 11.49
C ARG A 84 -2.88 -6.61 10.48
N LEU A 85 -2.48 -6.57 9.23
CA LEU A 85 -3.37 -6.31 8.10
C LEU A 85 -3.29 -7.47 7.11
N GLU A 86 -4.43 -7.84 6.56
CA GLU A 86 -4.56 -8.72 5.40
C GLU A 86 -5.26 -7.94 4.29
N VAL A 87 -4.76 -8.05 3.08
CA VAL A 87 -5.37 -7.46 1.89
C VAL A 87 -5.62 -8.54 0.85
N THR A 88 -6.69 -8.36 0.09
CA THR A 88 -6.99 -9.16 -1.11
C THR A 88 -6.64 -8.34 -2.33
N TYR A 89 -5.88 -8.93 -3.25
CA TYR A 89 -5.50 -8.28 -4.50
C TYR A 89 -6.60 -8.40 -5.55
N ASP A 90 -6.78 -7.36 -6.34
CA ASP A 90 -7.57 -7.40 -7.56
C ASP A 90 -6.76 -8.09 -8.67
N THR A 91 -6.80 -9.43 -8.67
CA THR A 91 -6.03 -10.26 -9.60
C THR A 91 -6.37 -9.96 -11.06
N ARG A 92 -7.64 -9.65 -11.35
CA ARG A 92 -8.05 -9.29 -12.70
C ARG A 92 -7.43 -7.96 -13.15
N PHE A 93 -7.42 -6.97 -12.27
CA PHE A 93 -6.75 -5.69 -12.55
C PHE A 93 -5.24 -5.91 -12.79
N VAL A 94 -4.58 -6.72 -11.96
CA VAL A 94 -3.16 -7.05 -12.11
C VAL A 94 -2.88 -7.73 -13.46
N GLU A 95 -3.69 -8.70 -13.86
CA GLU A 95 -3.55 -9.37 -15.16
C GLU A 95 -3.66 -8.37 -16.32
N LEU A 96 -4.68 -7.53 -16.32
CA LEU A 96 -4.89 -6.52 -17.35
C LEU A 96 -3.75 -5.48 -17.38
N LEU A 97 -3.28 -5.05 -16.22
CA LEU A 97 -2.16 -4.13 -16.11
C LEU A 97 -0.87 -4.73 -16.67
N CYS A 98 -0.58 -5.99 -16.35
CA CYS A 98 0.58 -6.70 -16.91
C CYS A 98 0.50 -6.83 -18.44
N GLN A 99 -0.67 -7.15 -18.97
CA GLN A 99 -0.89 -7.22 -20.42
C GLN A 99 -0.66 -5.85 -21.07
N PHE A 100 -1.18 -4.79 -20.49
CA PHE A 100 -1.00 -3.42 -20.98
C PHE A 100 0.47 -3.00 -20.96
N ILE A 101 1.16 -3.19 -19.83
CA ILE A 101 2.58 -2.87 -19.67
C ILE A 101 3.42 -3.57 -20.74
N ASN A 102 3.19 -4.88 -20.93
CA ASN A 102 3.90 -5.66 -21.95
C ASN A 102 3.56 -5.21 -23.38
N GLY A 103 2.29 -4.86 -23.63
CA GLY A 103 1.85 -4.34 -24.93
C GLY A 103 2.51 -3.01 -25.31
N GLU A 104 2.78 -2.16 -24.31
CA GLU A 104 3.50 -0.89 -24.50
C GLU A 104 5.03 -1.05 -24.53
N GLY A 105 5.55 -2.27 -24.44
CA GLY A 105 6.98 -2.55 -24.45
C GLY A 105 7.72 -2.15 -23.17
N LEU A 106 6.99 -1.93 -22.08
CA LEU A 106 7.57 -1.64 -20.77
C LEU A 106 7.93 -2.94 -20.06
N LEU A 107 9.02 -2.91 -19.31
CA LEU A 107 9.43 -4.03 -18.48
C LEU A 107 8.72 -3.96 -17.11
N GLY A 108 7.75 -4.83 -16.90
CA GLY A 108 6.99 -4.87 -15.65
C GLY A 108 6.12 -6.10 -15.51
N GLY A 109 5.72 -6.40 -14.29
CA GLY A 109 4.86 -7.53 -13.95
C GLY A 109 5.18 -8.14 -12.59
N THR A 110 4.83 -9.40 -12.41
CA THR A 110 4.82 -10.09 -11.12
C THR A 110 6.01 -11.03 -10.87
N LEU A 111 7.02 -11.03 -11.72
CA LEU A 111 8.10 -12.02 -11.66
C LEU A 111 9.22 -11.70 -10.67
N GLY A 112 9.18 -10.54 -10.04
CA GLY A 112 10.27 -10.04 -9.20
C GLY A 112 10.13 -10.36 -7.72
N GLU A 113 8.96 -10.71 -7.23
CA GLU A 113 8.71 -10.79 -5.79
C GLU A 113 9.35 -12.03 -5.15
N ARG A 114 10.12 -11.77 -4.10
CA ARG A 114 10.72 -12.80 -3.25
C ARG A 114 10.07 -12.87 -1.88
N GLU A 115 9.46 -11.80 -1.40
CA GLU A 115 8.84 -11.69 -0.11
C GLU A 115 7.41 -11.17 -0.24
N LYS A 116 6.45 -11.95 0.25
CA LYS A 116 5.00 -11.68 0.11
C LYS A 116 4.40 -10.94 1.31
N ARG A 117 5.22 -10.25 2.10
CA ARG A 117 4.73 -9.48 3.24
C ARG A 117 4.47 -8.04 2.84
N LEU A 118 3.40 -7.47 3.39
CA LEU A 118 3.17 -6.03 3.29
C LEU A 118 4.25 -5.28 4.07
N ASP A 119 4.85 -4.28 3.44
CA ASP A 119 5.73 -3.34 4.11
C ASP A 119 4.94 -2.24 4.82
N HIS A 120 5.59 -1.47 5.69
CA HIS A 120 4.93 -0.41 6.44
C HIS A 120 4.46 0.75 5.55
N GLY A 121 5.11 1.00 4.41
CA GLY A 121 4.67 2.01 3.45
C GLY A 121 3.35 1.67 2.80
N THR A 122 3.02 0.38 2.71
CA THR A 122 1.72 -0.14 2.30
C THR A 122 0.74 -0.18 3.47
N MET A 123 1.18 -0.68 4.63
CA MET A 123 0.29 -0.90 5.77
C MET A 123 -0.20 0.40 6.41
N VAL A 124 0.66 1.42 6.53
CA VAL A 124 0.26 2.70 7.16
C VAL A 124 -0.92 3.37 6.44
N PRO A 125 -0.94 3.50 5.11
CA PRO A 125 -2.10 4.05 4.41
C PRO A 125 -3.37 3.20 4.51
N LEU A 126 -3.24 1.91 4.82
CA LEU A 126 -4.36 0.98 4.92
C LEU A 126 -4.84 0.74 6.36
N TYR A 127 -4.10 1.24 7.34
CA TYR A 127 -4.43 1.14 8.77
C TYR A 127 -5.63 2.01 9.12
#